data_5302ad32c1501d57ea50157f52aa47d3
#
_entry.id   5302ad32c1501d57ea50157f52aa47d3
#
_cell.length_a   1.000
_cell.length_b   1.000
_cell.length_c   1.000
_cell.angle_alpha   90.00
_cell.angle_beta   90.00
_cell.angle_gamma   90.00
#
_symmetry.space_group_name_H-M   'P 1'
#
loop_
_entity.id
_entity.type
_entity.pdbx_description
1 polymer ?
#
loop_
_entity_poly.entity_id
_entity_poly.type
_entity_poly.pdbx_seq_one_letter_code
_entity_poly.pdbx_strand_id
1 'polypeptide(L)'
;MLGYVKIDKGELKVREYEVYCGYYCGICKSIGRRYGQLPRMALSYDAAFLAILLASIEDAPDAPLQEHCVVHPIKKKTMIYNRAVDYAGDVMLLLAWYKLLDDAKDENRFYAKATMVLLRSIYRDLRKQYPDLCKGIEENLAKLAALEQAKCDSIDQAADAFSQIMKIIFQEGVRTLYEADAVTIEPEHPAKEHADPQFLIETAGQIGWHLGKWIYLIDAVDDIEENL
;
A
#
# COMPACT_ATOMS: atom_id res chain seq x y z
N MET A 1 -5.17 -11.93 -0.14
CA MET A 1 -5.67 -10.55 0.03
C MET A 1 -4.83 -9.42 -0.61
N LEU A 2 -3.69 -9.63 -1.24
CA LEU A 2 -2.92 -8.61 -1.98
C LEU A 2 -2.88 -8.96 -3.46
N GLY A 3 -2.90 -7.94 -4.33
CA GLY A 3 -2.80 -8.13 -5.79
C GLY A 3 -4.13 -8.12 -6.54
N TYR A 4 -5.23 -7.77 -5.87
CA TYR A 4 -6.56 -7.69 -6.48
C TYR A 4 -6.78 -6.41 -7.31
N VAL A 5 -6.16 -5.30 -6.91
CA VAL A 5 -6.33 -4.02 -7.61
C VAL A 5 -5.39 -3.95 -8.80
N LYS A 6 -5.83 -4.50 -9.92
CA LYS A 6 -5.07 -4.52 -11.18
C LYS A 6 -5.77 -3.68 -12.23
N ILE A 7 -4.98 -3.04 -13.08
CA ILE A 7 -5.50 -2.36 -14.26
C ILE A 7 -5.90 -3.37 -15.34
N ASP A 8 -6.97 -3.08 -16.07
CA ASP A 8 -7.20 -3.72 -17.36
C ASP A 8 -6.38 -2.97 -18.42
N LYS A 9 -5.30 -3.59 -18.86
CA LYS A 9 -4.39 -2.99 -19.84
C LYS A 9 -5.07 -2.73 -21.19
N GLY A 10 -6.11 -3.51 -21.52
CA GLY A 10 -6.84 -3.38 -22.78
C GLY A 10 -7.67 -2.10 -22.84
N GLU A 11 -8.13 -1.62 -21.68
CA GLU A 11 -8.99 -0.45 -21.56
C GLU A 11 -8.21 0.87 -21.38
N LEU A 12 -6.90 0.82 -21.15
CA LEU A 12 -6.08 2.02 -20.94
C LEU A 12 -5.50 2.54 -22.24
N LYS A 13 -5.45 3.87 -22.38
CA LYS A 13 -4.63 4.51 -23.39
C LYS A 13 -3.15 4.24 -23.11
N VAL A 14 -2.34 4.17 -24.17
CA VAL A 14 -0.89 3.91 -24.05
C VAL A 14 -0.23 4.83 -23.01
N ARG A 15 -0.53 6.13 -23.03
CA ARG A 15 0.03 7.11 -22.09
C ARG A 15 -0.37 6.82 -20.63
N GLU A 16 -1.61 6.39 -20.41
CA GLU A 16 -2.13 6.07 -19.06
C GLU A 16 -1.44 4.82 -18.52
N TYR A 17 -1.26 3.81 -19.37
CA TYR A 17 -0.50 2.62 -19.03
C TYR A 17 0.98 2.93 -18.74
N GLU A 18 1.60 3.85 -19.50
CA GLU A 18 2.98 4.29 -19.24
C GLU A 18 3.12 4.99 -17.89
N VAL A 19 2.17 5.85 -17.52
CA VAL A 19 2.13 6.51 -16.20
C VAL A 19 1.98 5.46 -15.09
N TYR A 20 1.03 4.54 -15.22
CA TYR A 20 0.87 3.45 -14.26
C TYR A 20 2.16 2.62 -14.07
N CYS A 21 2.80 2.25 -15.17
CA CYS A 21 4.09 1.56 -15.13
C CYS A 21 5.17 2.41 -14.46
N GLY A 22 5.13 3.72 -14.65
CA GLY A 22 6.03 4.69 -14.01
C GLY A 22 5.90 4.66 -12.49
N TYR A 23 4.69 4.67 -11.95
CA TYR A 23 4.42 4.52 -10.52
C TYR A 23 4.88 3.16 -10.00
N TYR A 24 4.48 2.07 -10.63
CA TYR A 24 4.89 0.72 -10.23
C TYR A 24 6.41 0.55 -10.18
N CYS A 25 7.11 1.01 -11.23
CA CYS A 25 8.57 0.98 -11.29
C CYS A 25 9.21 1.93 -10.27
N GLY A 26 8.60 3.09 -10.04
CA GLY A 26 9.02 4.06 -9.03
C GLY A 26 9.01 3.46 -7.63
N ILE A 27 7.90 2.82 -7.22
CA ILE A 27 7.78 2.12 -5.93
C ILE A 27 8.85 1.02 -5.81
N CYS A 28 9.00 0.20 -6.86
CA CYS A 28 10.01 -0.84 -6.91
C CYS A 28 11.43 -0.30 -6.66
N LYS A 29 11.75 0.85 -7.26
CA LYS A 29 13.05 1.52 -7.09
C LYS A 29 13.19 2.20 -5.73
N SER A 30 12.13 2.84 -5.24
CA SER A 30 12.11 3.44 -3.90
C SER A 30 12.41 2.39 -2.84
N ILE A 31 11.69 1.26 -2.85
CA ILE A 31 11.98 0.13 -1.95
C ILE A 31 13.43 -0.31 -2.09
N GLY A 32 13.91 -0.49 -3.33
CA GLY A 32 15.28 -0.95 -3.59
C GLY A 32 16.38 -0.01 -3.09
N ARG A 33 16.15 1.30 -3.16
CA ARG A 33 17.08 2.33 -2.69
C ARG A 33 17.09 2.47 -1.17
N ARG A 34 15.92 2.40 -0.54
CA ARG A 34 15.74 2.66 0.89
C ARG A 34 15.98 1.41 1.75
N TYR A 35 15.62 0.24 1.25
CA TYR A 35 15.58 -1.00 2.02
C TYR A 35 16.39 -2.17 1.41
N GLY A 36 16.94 -1.98 0.22
CA GLY A 36 17.72 -3.02 -0.47
C GLY A 36 16.90 -3.83 -1.49
N GLN A 37 17.56 -4.76 -2.18
CA GLN A 37 16.97 -5.41 -3.35
C GLN A 37 15.96 -6.51 -3.00
N LEU A 38 16.14 -7.24 -1.91
CA LEU A 38 15.27 -8.35 -1.52
C LEU A 38 13.86 -7.88 -1.14
N PRO A 39 13.65 -6.79 -0.38
CA PRO A 39 12.33 -6.29 -0.03
C PRO A 39 11.45 -5.89 -1.22
N ARG A 40 12.04 -5.66 -2.40
CA ARG A 40 11.30 -5.39 -3.64
C ARG A 40 10.37 -6.53 -4.05
N MET A 41 10.60 -7.74 -3.56
CA MET A 41 9.71 -8.88 -3.80
C MET A 41 8.33 -8.74 -3.13
N ALA A 42 8.20 -7.83 -2.17
CA ALA A 42 6.91 -7.53 -1.53
C ALA A 42 6.01 -6.64 -2.40
N LEU A 43 6.50 -6.11 -3.52
CA LEU A 43 5.74 -5.20 -4.38
C LEU A 43 4.53 -5.90 -5.00
N SER A 44 3.35 -5.29 -4.87
CA SER A 44 2.11 -5.69 -5.53
C SER A 44 1.54 -4.56 -6.39
N TYR A 45 0.54 -4.89 -7.19
CA TYR A 45 -0.16 -3.91 -8.03
C TYR A 45 -0.98 -2.91 -7.20
N ASP A 46 -1.47 -3.33 -6.05
CA ASP A 46 -2.24 -2.47 -5.12
C ASP A 46 -1.44 -1.25 -4.68
N ALA A 47 -0.11 -1.39 -4.57
CA ALA A 47 0.77 -0.28 -4.24
C ALA A 47 0.74 0.84 -5.29
N ALA A 48 0.67 0.47 -6.58
CA ALA A 48 0.60 1.46 -7.65
C ALA A 48 -0.72 2.23 -7.58
N PHE A 49 -1.84 1.55 -7.30
CA PHE A 49 -3.13 2.20 -7.10
C PHE A 49 -3.09 3.18 -5.92
N LEU A 50 -2.58 2.74 -4.76
CA LEU A 50 -2.44 3.59 -3.58
C LEU A 50 -1.59 4.83 -3.88
N ALA A 51 -0.44 4.66 -4.53
CA ALA A 51 0.45 5.77 -4.88
C ALA A 51 -0.20 6.76 -5.85
N ILE A 52 -0.88 6.28 -6.89
CA ILE A 52 -1.58 7.14 -7.87
C ILE A 52 -2.70 7.94 -7.20
N LEU A 53 -3.52 7.28 -6.36
CA LEU A 53 -4.59 7.96 -5.65
C LEU A 53 -4.05 9.04 -4.73
N LEU A 54 -3.05 8.73 -3.92
CA LEU A 54 -2.46 9.70 -3.00
C LEU A 54 -1.78 10.85 -3.74
N ALA A 55 -1.05 10.57 -4.82
CA ALA A 55 -0.43 11.60 -5.66
C ALA A 55 -1.46 12.53 -6.31
N SER A 56 -2.65 12.01 -6.65
CA SER A 56 -3.73 12.84 -7.20
C SER A 56 -4.32 13.81 -6.18
N ILE A 57 -4.19 13.52 -4.88
CA ILE A 57 -4.65 14.40 -3.79
C ILE A 57 -3.59 15.46 -3.49
N GLU A 58 -2.31 15.09 -3.55
CA GLU A 58 -1.18 15.98 -3.23
C GLU A 58 -1.02 17.13 -4.22
N ASP A 59 -1.51 16.98 -5.46
CA ASP A 59 -1.33 17.93 -6.58
C ASP A 59 0.16 18.33 -6.80
N ALA A 60 1.08 17.50 -6.33
CA ALA A 60 2.50 17.68 -6.55
C ALA A 60 2.89 17.16 -7.94
N PRO A 61 3.80 17.87 -8.64
CA PRO A 61 4.23 17.40 -9.96
C PRO A 61 4.98 16.06 -9.82
N ASP A 62 4.63 15.11 -10.66
CA ASP A 62 5.41 13.90 -10.81
C ASP A 62 6.84 14.22 -11.24
N ALA A 63 7.82 13.57 -10.64
CA ALA A 63 9.22 13.65 -11.04
C ALA A 63 9.62 12.42 -11.87
N PRO A 64 9.36 12.43 -13.19
CA PRO A 64 9.69 11.29 -14.05
C PRO A 64 11.19 11.25 -14.32
N LEU A 65 11.82 10.11 -14.04
CA LEU A 65 13.22 9.85 -14.37
C LEU A 65 13.33 8.61 -15.28
N GLN A 66 14.27 8.67 -16.22
CA GLN A 66 14.57 7.56 -17.12
C GLN A 66 15.71 6.71 -16.54
N GLU A 67 15.39 5.51 -16.04
CA GLU A 67 16.36 4.61 -15.42
C GLU A 67 16.31 3.19 -15.97
N HIS A 68 17.44 2.48 -15.83
CA HIS A 68 17.49 1.06 -16.08
C HIS A 68 16.84 0.26 -14.95
N CYS A 69 16.04 -0.74 -15.29
CA CYS A 69 15.47 -1.68 -14.36
C CYS A 69 16.30 -2.97 -14.36
N VAL A 70 16.44 -3.62 -13.20
CA VAL A 70 17.14 -4.92 -13.09
C VAL A 70 16.46 -5.98 -13.97
N VAL A 71 15.13 -5.93 -14.09
CA VAL A 71 14.34 -6.85 -14.93
C VAL A 71 14.42 -6.48 -16.43
N HIS A 72 14.69 -5.19 -16.74
CA HIS A 72 14.79 -4.68 -18.10
C HIS A 72 16.09 -3.87 -18.27
N PRO A 73 17.26 -4.54 -18.31
CA PRO A 73 18.55 -3.83 -18.26
C PRO A 73 18.89 -3.07 -19.56
N ILE A 74 18.28 -3.42 -20.69
CA ILE A 74 18.62 -2.86 -21.99
C ILE A 74 17.92 -1.53 -22.26
N LYS A 75 16.64 -1.40 -21.86
CA LYS A 75 15.84 -0.21 -22.11
C LYS A 75 15.60 0.56 -20.82
N LYS A 76 15.85 1.87 -20.86
CA LYS A 76 15.41 2.77 -19.78
C LYS A 76 13.90 2.79 -19.72
N LYS A 77 13.36 2.82 -18.51
CA LYS A 77 11.94 2.94 -18.21
C LYS A 77 11.69 4.24 -17.46
N THR A 78 10.56 4.88 -17.73
CA THR A 78 10.11 5.99 -16.92
C THR A 78 9.77 5.49 -15.53
N MET A 79 10.26 6.16 -14.52
CA MET A 79 9.98 5.89 -13.11
C MET A 79 9.55 7.19 -12.47
N ILE A 80 8.44 7.18 -11.76
CA ILE A 80 7.90 8.34 -11.07
C ILE A 80 8.34 8.30 -9.61
N TYR A 81 8.83 9.42 -9.11
CA TYR A 81 9.27 9.58 -7.73
C TYR A 81 8.51 10.74 -7.09
N ASN A 82 7.80 10.44 -6.03
CA ASN A 82 7.14 11.40 -5.16
C ASN A 82 6.93 10.76 -3.77
N ARG A 83 6.41 11.52 -2.82
CA ARG A 83 6.18 11.02 -1.46
C ARG A 83 5.12 9.92 -1.39
N ALA A 84 4.11 9.98 -2.24
CA ALA A 84 3.09 8.94 -2.34
C ALA A 84 3.68 7.59 -2.77
N VAL A 85 4.67 7.59 -3.68
CA VAL A 85 5.44 6.41 -4.10
C VAL A 85 6.23 5.83 -2.92
N ASP A 86 6.87 6.68 -2.13
CA ASP A 86 7.65 6.24 -0.96
C ASP A 86 6.74 5.64 0.11
N TYR A 87 5.63 6.32 0.43
CA TYR A 87 4.63 5.83 1.38
C TYR A 87 4.01 4.49 0.94
N ALA A 88 3.61 4.36 -0.32
CA ALA A 88 3.07 3.09 -0.83
C ALA A 88 4.07 1.94 -0.73
N GLY A 89 5.36 2.21 -0.94
CA GLY A 89 6.44 1.24 -0.69
C GLY A 89 6.53 0.80 0.76
N ASP A 90 6.41 1.75 1.71
CA ASP A 90 6.45 1.48 3.14
C ASP A 90 5.25 0.62 3.58
N VAL A 91 4.05 0.97 3.11
CA VAL A 91 2.83 0.18 3.36
C VAL A 91 2.97 -1.25 2.86
N MET A 92 3.51 -1.45 1.65
CA MET A 92 3.72 -2.81 1.12
C MET A 92 4.63 -3.64 2.01
N LEU A 93 5.69 -3.04 2.55
CA LEU A 93 6.61 -3.75 3.45
C LEU A 93 5.97 -4.06 4.81
N LEU A 94 5.14 -3.16 5.34
CA LEU A 94 4.34 -3.40 6.55
C LEU A 94 3.35 -4.55 6.33
N LEU A 95 2.57 -4.53 5.25
CA LEU A 95 1.60 -5.58 4.95
C LEU A 95 2.29 -6.94 4.69
N ALA A 96 3.44 -6.94 4.00
CA ALA A 96 4.25 -8.14 3.82
C ALA A 96 4.75 -8.71 5.15
N TRP A 97 5.14 -7.86 6.09
CA TRP A 97 5.53 -8.28 7.44
C TRP A 97 4.37 -8.95 8.18
N TYR A 98 3.17 -8.34 8.19
CA TYR A 98 2.01 -8.92 8.86
C TYR A 98 1.55 -10.22 8.22
N LYS A 99 1.62 -10.33 6.89
CA LYS A 99 1.36 -11.59 6.19
C LYS A 99 2.35 -12.68 6.60
N LEU A 100 3.66 -12.35 6.68
CA LEU A 100 4.67 -13.31 7.12
C LEU A 100 4.49 -13.71 8.59
N LEU A 101 4.00 -12.82 9.45
CA LEU A 101 3.65 -13.15 10.84
C LEU A 101 2.53 -14.17 10.91
N ASP A 102 1.56 -14.09 10.03
CA ASP A 102 0.46 -15.04 9.95
C ASP A 102 0.93 -16.38 9.36
N ASP A 103 1.61 -16.34 8.24
CA ASP A 103 2.25 -17.51 7.62
C ASP A 103 3.21 -18.26 8.57
N ALA A 104 3.88 -17.56 9.50
CA ALA A 104 4.83 -18.15 10.43
C ALA A 104 4.16 -18.91 11.60
N LYS A 105 2.86 -18.73 11.83
CA LYS A 105 2.06 -19.53 12.78
C LYS A 105 1.83 -20.95 12.27
N ASP A 106 1.84 -21.14 10.95
CA ASP A 106 1.74 -22.45 10.32
C ASP A 106 3.08 -23.17 10.43
N GLU A 107 3.09 -24.35 11.07
CA GLU A 107 4.30 -25.11 11.43
C GLU A 107 5.20 -25.50 10.23
N ASN A 108 4.67 -25.51 9.01
CA ASN A 108 5.35 -25.99 7.80
C ASN A 108 6.02 -24.88 6.95
N ARG A 109 6.00 -23.61 7.36
CA ARG A 109 6.49 -22.49 6.52
C ARG A 109 7.83 -21.92 7.00
N PHE A 110 8.90 -22.71 6.88
CA PHE A 110 10.29 -22.29 7.21
C PHE A 110 10.72 -21.02 6.47
N TYR A 111 10.29 -20.81 5.23
CA TYR A 111 10.63 -19.65 4.44
C TYR A 111 10.10 -18.35 5.05
N ALA A 112 8.91 -18.36 5.67
CA ALA A 112 8.34 -17.19 6.33
C ALA A 112 9.26 -16.68 7.44
N LYS A 113 9.74 -17.60 8.29
CA LYS A 113 10.69 -17.27 9.39
C LYS A 113 12.01 -16.70 8.87
N ALA A 114 12.56 -17.24 7.78
CA ALA A 114 13.79 -16.74 7.19
C ALA A 114 13.58 -15.33 6.58
N THR A 115 12.48 -15.11 5.87
CA THR A 115 12.16 -13.81 5.29
C THR A 115 11.86 -12.75 6.37
N MET A 116 11.24 -13.14 7.48
CA MET A 116 11.02 -12.24 8.62
C MET A 116 12.34 -11.72 9.21
N VAL A 117 13.39 -12.51 9.25
CA VAL A 117 14.70 -12.03 9.72
C VAL A 117 15.20 -10.86 8.88
N LEU A 118 15.00 -10.92 7.56
CA LEU A 118 15.39 -9.85 6.63
C LEU A 118 14.53 -8.59 6.78
N LEU A 119 13.23 -8.75 7.01
CA LEU A 119 12.29 -7.62 7.13
C LEU A 119 12.23 -7.03 8.55
N ARG A 120 12.77 -7.73 9.57
CA ARG A 120 12.64 -7.33 10.97
C ARG A 120 13.17 -5.93 11.28
N SER A 121 14.31 -5.57 10.72
CA SER A 121 14.89 -4.23 10.91
C SER A 121 14.03 -3.16 10.24
N ILE A 122 13.59 -3.43 9.03
CA ILE A 122 12.72 -2.54 8.24
C ILE A 122 11.41 -2.31 8.98
N TYR A 123 10.74 -3.39 9.41
CA TYR A 123 9.50 -3.29 10.19
C TYR A 123 9.68 -2.46 11.46
N ARG A 124 10.76 -2.68 12.21
CA ARG A 124 11.03 -1.92 13.44
C ARG A 124 11.18 -0.42 13.17
N ASP A 125 11.80 -0.04 12.05
CA ASP A 125 12.00 1.36 11.70
C ASP A 125 10.70 1.97 11.15
N LEU A 126 9.95 1.25 10.33
CA LEU A 126 8.63 1.66 9.86
C LEU A 126 7.60 1.78 11.01
N ARG A 127 7.66 0.88 12.00
CA ARG A 127 6.80 0.98 13.19
C ARG A 127 7.06 2.24 14.03
N LYS A 128 8.31 2.74 14.04
CA LYS A 128 8.63 4.02 14.69
C LYS A 128 8.13 5.21 13.88
N GLN A 129 8.17 5.10 12.55
CA GLN A 129 7.73 6.14 11.63
C GLN A 129 6.20 6.25 11.59
N TYR A 130 5.49 5.11 11.64
CA TYR A 130 4.02 5.01 11.54
C TYR A 130 3.42 4.25 12.74
N PRO A 131 3.54 4.75 13.98
CA PRO A 131 3.12 4.01 15.16
C PRO A 131 1.61 3.77 15.20
N ASP A 132 0.80 4.76 14.86
CA ASP A 132 -0.66 4.68 14.87
C ASP A 132 -1.20 3.80 13.74
N LEU A 133 -0.58 3.84 12.56
CA LEU A 133 -0.89 2.94 11.46
C LEU A 133 -0.64 1.48 11.87
N CYS A 134 0.53 1.17 12.41
CA CYS A 134 0.87 -0.18 12.84
C CYS A 134 -0.07 -0.68 13.93
N LYS A 135 -0.38 0.16 14.92
CA LYS A 135 -1.34 -0.17 15.98
C LYS A 135 -2.73 -0.47 15.42
N GLY A 136 -3.23 0.38 14.51
CA GLY A 136 -4.54 0.18 13.89
C GLY A 136 -4.61 -1.10 13.05
N ILE A 137 -3.54 -1.44 12.32
CA ILE A 137 -3.44 -2.70 11.58
C ILE A 137 -3.47 -3.89 12.56
N GLU A 138 -2.65 -3.86 13.61
CA GLU A 138 -2.57 -4.94 14.62
C GLU A 138 -3.92 -5.19 15.30
N GLU A 139 -4.64 -4.14 15.69
CA GLU A 139 -5.95 -4.23 16.33
C GLU A 139 -7.00 -4.86 15.40
N ASN A 140 -7.03 -4.49 14.14
CA ASN A 140 -8.00 -5.03 13.20
C ASN A 140 -7.63 -6.44 12.72
N LEU A 141 -6.36 -6.78 12.58
CA LEU A 141 -5.94 -8.17 12.36
C LEU A 141 -6.30 -9.07 13.55
N ALA A 142 -6.18 -8.58 14.78
CA ALA A 142 -6.61 -9.32 15.96
C ALA A 142 -8.13 -9.55 15.99
N LYS A 143 -8.94 -8.55 15.57
CA LYS A 143 -10.39 -8.71 15.42
C LYS A 143 -10.73 -9.76 14.35
N LEU A 144 -10.07 -9.70 13.21
CA LEU A 144 -10.27 -10.68 12.13
C LEU A 144 -9.98 -12.10 12.62
N ALA A 145 -8.82 -12.30 13.24
CA ALA A 145 -8.44 -13.60 13.80
C ALA A 145 -9.43 -14.10 14.86
N ALA A 146 -9.98 -13.21 15.69
CA ALA A 146 -11.01 -13.58 16.67
C ALA A 146 -12.33 -14.03 16.02
N LEU A 147 -12.75 -13.39 14.92
CA LEU A 147 -13.93 -13.77 14.15
C LEU A 147 -13.74 -15.14 13.48
N GLU A 148 -12.57 -15.41 12.92
CA GLU A 148 -12.19 -16.68 12.32
C GLU A 148 -12.19 -17.81 13.36
N GLN A 149 -11.59 -17.58 14.54
CA GLN A 149 -11.57 -18.56 15.63
C GLN A 149 -12.99 -18.85 16.17
N ALA A 150 -13.85 -17.83 16.23
CA ALA A 150 -15.24 -17.98 16.62
C ALA A 150 -16.11 -18.63 15.53
N LYS A 151 -15.54 -18.93 14.34
CA LYS A 151 -16.29 -19.41 13.16
C LYS A 151 -17.52 -18.54 12.88
N CYS A 152 -17.31 -17.22 12.88
CA CYS A 152 -18.38 -16.26 12.67
C CYS A 152 -18.98 -16.45 11.26
N ASP A 153 -20.29 -16.66 11.17
CA ASP A 153 -21.01 -16.86 9.90
C ASP A 153 -21.21 -15.57 9.11
N SER A 154 -20.89 -14.42 9.72
CA SER A 154 -21.06 -13.11 9.09
C SER A 154 -19.83 -12.69 8.32
N ILE A 155 -19.84 -12.88 7.01
CA ILE A 155 -18.81 -12.38 6.10
C ILE A 155 -18.66 -10.85 6.18
N ASP A 156 -19.75 -10.13 6.47
CA ASP A 156 -19.74 -8.68 6.62
C ASP A 156 -18.86 -8.19 7.79
N GLN A 157 -18.85 -8.92 8.92
CA GLN A 157 -18.02 -8.54 10.07
C GLN A 157 -16.54 -8.74 9.78
N ALA A 158 -16.17 -9.84 9.12
CA ALA A 158 -14.80 -10.10 8.72
C ALA A 158 -14.34 -9.08 7.67
N ALA A 159 -15.18 -8.82 6.65
CA ALA A 159 -14.93 -7.81 5.64
C ALA A 159 -14.78 -6.41 6.24
N ASP A 160 -15.56 -6.05 7.28
CA ASP A 160 -15.42 -4.77 7.96
C ASP A 160 -14.06 -4.65 8.68
N ALA A 161 -13.63 -5.68 9.39
CA ALA A 161 -12.33 -5.67 10.08
C ALA A 161 -11.17 -5.43 9.07
N PHE A 162 -11.20 -6.07 7.90
CA PHE A 162 -10.22 -5.82 6.85
C PHE A 162 -10.38 -4.42 6.22
N SER A 163 -11.62 -3.96 6.04
CA SER A 163 -11.92 -2.62 5.52
C SER A 163 -11.36 -1.51 6.40
N GLN A 164 -11.37 -1.70 7.73
CA GLN A 164 -10.77 -0.74 8.66
C GLN A 164 -9.26 -0.64 8.49
N ILE A 165 -8.56 -1.73 8.16
CA ILE A 165 -7.13 -1.70 7.85
C ILE A 165 -6.88 -0.80 6.63
N MET A 166 -7.63 -1.01 5.54
CA MET A 166 -7.49 -0.20 4.34
C MET A 166 -7.86 1.26 4.58
N LYS A 167 -8.91 1.53 5.36
CA LYS A 167 -9.29 2.88 5.77
C LYS A 167 -8.14 3.61 6.43
N ILE A 168 -7.51 2.98 7.43
CA ILE A 168 -6.40 3.59 8.18
C ILE A 168 -5.20 3.84 7.29
N ILE A 169 -4.87 2.90 6.39
CA ILE A 169 -3.77 3.07 5.40
C ILE A 169 -3.99 4.31 4.55
N PHE A 170 -5.19 4.50 4.02
CA PHE A 170 -5.49 5.64 3.14
C PHE A 170 -5.49 6.96 3.91
N GLN A 171 -6.04 6.98 5.12
CA GLN A 171 -6.05 8.17 5.98
C GLN A 171 -4.63 8.60 6.37
N GLU A 172 -3.79 7.64 6.76
CA GLU A 172 -2.41 7.91 7.14
C GLU A 172 -1.57 8.39 5.95
N GLY A 173 -1.85 7.86 4.76
CA GLY A 173 -1.22 8.34 3.52
C GLY A 173 -1.46 9.83 3.32
N VAL A 174 -2.71 10.28 3.42
CA VAL A 174 -3.05 11.71 3.29
C VAL A 174 -2.37 12.53 4.39
N ARG A 175 -2.41 12.10 5.66
CA ARG A 175 -1.72 12.81 6.77
C ARG A 175 -0.24 12.98 6.51
N THR A 176 0.43 11.90 6.12
CA THR A 176 1.88 11.89 5.83
C THR A 176 2.26 12.89 4.73
N LEU A 177 1.42 13.03 3.69
CA LEU A 177 1.67 13.97 2.60
C LEU A 177 1.46 15.42 3.06
N TYR A 178 0.40 15.70 3.80
CA TYR A 178 0.08 17.05 4.29
C TYR A 178 1.06 17.56 5.36
N GLU A 179 1.48 16.74 6.30
CA GLU A 179 2.46 17.13 7.32
C GLU A 179 3.80 17.52 6.70
N ALA A 180 4.21 16.84 5.64
CA ALA A 180 5.44 17.18 4.92
C ALA A 180 5.31 18.52 4.18
N ASP A 181 4.13 18.90 3.67
CA ASP A 181 3.90 20.18 3.02
C ASP A 181 3.95 21.35 4.01
N ALA A 182 3.44 21.14 5.22
CA ALA A 182 3.48 22.17 6.27
C ALA A 182 4.91 22.61 6.63
N VAL A 183 5.90 21.75 6.38
CA VAL A 183 7.33 22.04 6.67
C VAL A 183 8.03 22.75 5.49
N THR A 184 7.51 22.63 4.27
CA THR A 184 8.21 23.05 3.04
C THR A 184 7.64 24.30 2.39
N ILE A 185 6.51 24.85 2.86
CA ILE A 185 5.90 26.06 2.25
C ILE A 185 6.61 27.30 2.74
N GLU A 186 7.53 27.82 1.91
CA GLU A 186 7.85 29.25 1.94
C GLU A 186 6.65 30.05 1.38
N PRO A 187 6.31 31.23 1.97
CA PRO A 187 5.04 31.92 1.72
C PRO A 187 4.99 32.71 0.39
N GLU A 188 5.72 32.31 -0.63
CA GLU A 188 5.83 33.08 -1.89
C GLU A 188 4.79 32.71 -2.98
N HIS A 189 3.95 31.70 -2.77
CA HIS A 189 2.87 31.43 -3.71
C HIS A 189 1.51 31.67 -3.05
N PRO A 190 0.57 32.35 -3.76
CA PRO A 190 -0.79 32.50 -3.24
C PRO A 190 -1.37 31.11 -2.99
N ALA A 191 -1.82 30.92 -1.74
CA ALA A 191 -2.45 29.68 -1.33
C ALA A 191 -3.50 29.28 -2.37
N LYS A 192 -3.25 28.20 -3.12
CA LYS A 192 -4.34 27.52 -3.83
C LYS A 192 -5.39 27.19 -2.77
N GLU A 193 -6.67 27.35 -3.10
CA GLU A 193 -7.76 26.84 -2.27
C GLU A 193 -7.59 25.33 -2.14
N HIS A 194 -6.79 24.90 -1.16
CA HIS A 194 -6.65 23.51 -0.83
C HIS A 194 -7.93 23.05 -0.14
N ALA A 195 -8.45 21.91 -0.57
CA ALA A 195 -9.54 21.28 0.14
C ALA A 195 -9.15 21.07 1.62
N ASP A 196 -10.12 21.18 2.53
CA ASP A 196 -9.89 20.95 3.95
C ASP A 196 -9.15 19.61 4.16
N PRO A 197 -7.99 19.60 4.81
CA PRO A 197 -7.22 18.38 5.06
C PRO A 197 -8.06 17.29 5.74
N GLN A 198 -8.94 17.67 6.67
CA GLN A 198 -9.82 16.71 7.35
C GLN A 198 -10.81 16.07 6.37
N PHE A 199 -11.37 16.84 5.46
CA PHE A 199 -12.25 16.33 4.42
C PHE A 199 -11.52 15.31 3.51
N LEU A 200 -10.27 15.60 3.14
CA LEU A 200 -9.47 14.69 2.30
C LEU A 200 -9.11 13.40 3.03
N ILE A 201 -8.75 13.49 4.32
CA ILE A 201 -8.47 12.33 5.16
C ILE A 201 -9.72 11.43 5.28
N GLU A 202 -10.88 12.02 5.51
CA GLU A 202 -12.14 11.28 5.63
C GLU A 202 -12.53 10.64 4.29
N THR A 203 -12.43 11.38 3.19
CA THR A 203 -12.73 10.89 1.84
C THR A 203 -11.80 9.74 1.45
N ALA A 204 -10.49 9.89 1.63
CA ALA A 204 -9.52 8.82 1.41
C ALA A 204 -9.83 7.60 2.28
N GLY A 205 -10.18 7.82 3.54
CA GLY A 205 -10.61 6.76 4.44
C GLY A 205 -11.83 6.00 3.94
N GLN A 206 -12.84 6.68 3.41
CA GLN A 206 -14.02 6.03 2.82
C GLN A 206 -13.64 5.21 1.57
N ILE A 207 -12.81 5.75 0.69
CA ILE A 207 -12.30 5.01 -0.47
C ILE A 207 -11.58 3.74 -0.01
N GLY A 208 -10.68 3.85 0.97
CA GLY A 208 -9.95 2.71 1.53
C GLY A 208 -10.89 1.68 2.15
N TRP A 209 -11.91 2.11 2.90
CA TRP A 209 -12.88 1.22 3.53
C TRP A 209 -13.68 0.42 2.50
N HIS A 210 -14.25 1.08 1.48
CA HIS A 210 -15.00 0.41 0.43
C HIS A 210 -14.13 -0.54 -0.40
N LEU A 211 -12.90 -0.11 -0.73
CA LEU A 211 -11.94 -0.94 -1.44
C LEU A 211 -11.57 -2.19 -0.62
N GLY A 212 -11.32 -2.03 0.67
CA GLY A 212 -11.01 -3.15 1.58
C GLY A 212 -12.15 -4.15 1.65
N LYS A 213 -13.39 -3.67 1.74
CA LYS A 213 -14.58 -4.53 1.74
C LYS A 213 -14.69 -5.33 0.44
N TRP A 214 -14.49 -4.65 -0.69
CA TRP A 214 -14.52 -5.29 -2.00
C TRP A 214 -13.43 -6.35 -2.15
N ILE A 215 -12.18 -6.04 -1.76
CA ILE A 215 -11.05 -6.99 -1.83
C ILE A 215 -11.35 -8.24 -0.99
N TYR A 216 -11.82 -8.05 0.25
CA TYR A 216 -12.12 -9.17 1.14
C TYR A 216 -13.20 -10.08 0.58
N LEU A 217 -14.27 -9.51 0.03
CA LEU A 217 -15.38 -10.28 -0.53
C LEU A 217 -14.98 -11.07 -1.77
N ILE A 218 -14.13 -10.50 -2.65
CA ILE A 218 -13.62 -11.23 -3.82
C ILE A 218 -12.66 -12.35 -3.40
N ASP A 219 -11.74 -12.07 -2.49
CA ASP A 219 -10.83 -13.08 -1.93
C ASP A 219 -11.61 -14.27 -1.34
N ALA A 220 -12.71 -14.00 -0.63
CA ALA A 220 -13.57 -15.05 -0.08
C ALA A 220 -14.31 -15.87 -1.17
N VAL A 221 -14.65 -15.25 -2.31
CA VAL A 221 -15.25 -15.97 -3.45
C VAL A 221 -14.21 -16.85 -4.14
N ASP A 222 -13.01 -16.33 -4.39
CA ASP A 222 -11.90 -17.07 -4.99
C ASP A 222 -11.54 -18.31 -4.13
N ASP A 223 -11.50 -18.14 -2.80
CA ASP A 223 -11.23 -19.25 -1.86
C ASP A 223 -12.31 -20.35 -1.90
N ILE A 224 -13.57 -20.02 -2.18
CA ILE A 224 -14.64 -21.02 -2.35
C ILE A 224 -14.43 -21.80 -3.64
N GLU A 225 -14.06 -21.15 -4.73
CA GLU A 225 -13.83 -21.79 -6.02
C GLU A 225 -12.62 -22.74 -5.99
N GLU A 226 -11.56 -22.39 -5.24
CA GLU A 226 -10.38 -23.23 -5.09
C GLU A 226 -10.65 -24.49 -4.23
N ASN A 227 -11.67 -24.48 -3.38
CA ASN A 227 -12.02 -25.58 -2.47
C ASN A 227 -13.14 -26.50 -3.00
N LEU A 228 -13.71 -26.22 -4.18
CA LEU A 228 -14.69 -27.04 -4.89
C LEU A 228 -14.03 -27.95 -5.93
#